data_14e4d29d3dc0b590aef9b20c83785e75
#
_entry.id   14e4d29d3dc0b590aef9b20c83785e75
#
_cell.length_a   1.000
_cell.length_b   1.000
_cell.length_c   1.000
_cell.angle_alpha   90.00
_cell.angle_beta   90.00
_cell.angle_gamma   90.00
#
_symmetry.space_group_name_H-M   'P 1'
#
loop_
_entity.id
_entity.type
_entity.pdbx_description
1 polymer ?
#
loop_
_entity_poly.entity_id
_entity_poly.type
_entity_poly.pdbx_seq_one_letter_code
_entity_poly.pdbx_strand_id
1 'polypeptide(L)' 'MKRAGPTDYIRDLIEEGYFKTKREIGAVRDKLEERAHIYPVTSISGPLYRLVKNKELRRIKEDGAWRYVNP' A
#
# COMPACT_ATOMS: atom_id res chain seq x y z
N MET A 1 -10.83 0.61 -22.17
CA MET A 1 -11.20 0.60 -20.77
C MET A 1 -10.00 0.27 -19.87
N LYS A 2 -9.84 1.02 -18.83
CA LYS A 2 -8.72 0.80 -17.95
C LYS A 2 -9.04 -0.27 -16.91
N ARG A 3 -8.12 -1.17 -16.70
CA ARG A 3 -8.28 -2.20 -15.69
C ARG A 3 -7.63 -1.76 -14.40
N ALA A 4 -8.39 -1.82 -13.31
CA ALA A 4 -7.84 -1.51 -11.99
C ALA A 4 -7.08 -2.72 -11.45
N GLY A 5 -6.00 -2.46 -10.75
CA GLY A 5 -5.20 -3.49 -10.13
C GLY A 5 -4.76 -3.06 -8.74
N PRO A 6 -3.91 -3.86 -8.08
CA PRO A 6 -3.49 -3.55 -6.72
C PRO A 6 -2.90 -2.15 -6.60
N THR A 7 -2.10 -1.72 -7.59
CA THR A 7 -1.49 -0.40 -7.54
C THR A 7 -2.54 0.70 -7.47
N ASP A 8 -3.59 0.59 -8.29
CA ASP A 8 -4.64 1.60 -8.32
C ASP A 8 -5.40 1.65 -7.00
N TYR A 9 -5.67 0.49 -6.42
CA TYR A 9 -6.38 0.43 -5.15
C TYR A 9 -5.55 1.02 -4.02
N ILE A 10 -4.23 0.80 -4.06
CA ILE A 10 -3.34 1.37 -3.05
C ILE A 10 -3.27 2.89 -3.21
N ARG A 11 -3.28 3.38 -4.46
CA ARG A 11 -3.30 4.82 -4.69
C ARG A 11 -4.58 5.45 -4.13
N ASP A 12 -5.69 4.75 -4.24
CA ASP A 12 -6.93 5.22 -3.64
C ASP A 12 -6.77 5.40 -2.13
N LEU A 13 -6.10 4.45 -1.49
CA LEU A 13 -5.84 4.55 -0.06
C LEU A 13 -4.97 5.76 0.26
N ILE A 14 -3.97 6.03 -0.58
CA ILE A 14 -3.13 7.21 -0.38
C ILE A 14 -3.97 8.46 -0.41
N GLU A 15 -4.85 8.58 -1.40
CA GLU A 15 -5.68 9.75 -1.55
C GLU A 15 -6.66 9.93 -0.39
N GLU A 16 -7.10 8.82 0.18
CA GLU A 16 -8.03 8.86 1.30
C GLU A 16 -7.36 9.16 2.62
N GLY A 17 -6.03 9.23 2.65
CA GLY A 17 -5.32 9.53 3.87
C GLY A 17 -4.98 8.33 4.72
N TYR A 18 -5.12 7.12 4.17
CA TYR A 18 -4.82 5.91 4.93
C TYR A 18 -3.37 5.86 5.39
N PHE A 19 -2.46 6.44 4.58
CA PHE A 19 -1.03 6.43 4.89
C PHE A 19 -0.57 7.68 5.61
N LYS A 20 -1.49 8.47 6.16
CA LYS A 20 -1.08 9.58 7.01
C LYS A 20 -0.40 9.08 8.27
N THR A 21 -0.71 7.87 8.68
CA THR A 21 0.02 7.17 9.73
C THR A 21 0.72 5.98 9.10
N LYS A 22 1.77 5.50 9.77
CA LYS A 22 2.56 4.39 9.26
C LYS A 22 1.73 3.10 9.23
N ARG A 23 1.82 2.37 8.12
CA ARG A 23 1.06 1.13 7.93
C ARG A 23 1.99 0.03 7.45
N GLU A 24 1.88 -1.15 8.03
CA GLU A 24 2.62 -2.31 7.58
C GLU A 24 1.89 -2.96 6.41
N ILE A 25 2.61 -3.79 5.67
CA ILE A 25 2.04 -4.42 4.48
C ILE A 25 0.82 -5.28 4.83
N GLY A 26 0.83 -5.93 5.98
CA GLY A 26 -0.33 -6.70 6.42
C GLY A 26 -1.57 -5.84 6.62
N ALA A 27 -1.37 -4.63 7.15
CA ALA A 27 -2.49 -3.70 7.34
C ALA A 27 -3.04 -3.26 5.99
N VAL A 28 -2.17 -3.02 5.01
CA VAL A 28 -2.61 -2.65 3.67
C VAL A 28 -3.42 -3.78 3.05
N ARG A 29 -2.92 -5.03 3.18
CA ARG A 29 -3.64 -6.18 2.68
C ARG A 29 -5.03 -6.28 3.31
N ASP A 30 -5.11 -6.11 4.62
CA ASP A 30 -6.39 -6.21 5.32
C ASP A 30 -7.35 -5.11 4.89
N LYS A 31 -6.82 -3.90 4.66
CA LYS A 31 -7.66 -2.79 4.23
C LYS A 31 -8.23 -3.04 2.83
N LEU A 32 -7.43 -3.59 1.95
CA LEU A 32 -7.90 -3.94 0.61
C LEU A 32 -8.97 -5.04 0.69
N GLU A 33 -8.76 -5.99 1.57
CA GLU A 33 -9.70 -7.09 1.74
C GLU A 33 -11.05 -6.57 2.24
N GLU A 34 -11.05 -5.56 3.11
CA GLU A 34 -12.30 -4.94 3.56
C GLU A 34 -13.10 -4.39 2.40
N ARG A 35 -12.43 -4.05 1.30
CA ARG A 35 -13.07 -3.48 0.13
C ARG A 35 -13.26 -4.52 -0.96
N ALA A 36 -13.20 -5.78 -0.59
CA ALA A 36 -13.40 -6.91 -1.50
C ALA A 36 -12.27 -7.04 -2.54
N HIS A 37 -11.12 -6.45 -2.28
CA HIS A 37 -9.93 -6.61 -3.13
C HIS A 37 -8.97 -7.54 -2.42
N ILE A 38 -9.13 -8.84 -2.66
CA ILE A 38 -8.40 -9.86 -1.93
C ILE A 38 -7.11 -10.21 -2.68
N TYR A 39 -5.99 -9.84 -2.10
CA TYR A 39 -4.67 -10.11 -2.64
C TYR A 39 -3.77 -10.68 -1.56
N PRO A 40 -2.93 -11.66 -1.89
CA PRO A 40 -1.90 -12.08 -0.93
C PRO A 40 -0.84 -10.99 -0.81
N VAL A 41 -0.10 -11.03 0.30
CA VAL A 41 0.96 -10.04 0.54
C VAL A 41 1.94 -10.00 -0.62
N THR A 42 2.25 -11.18 -1.20
CA THR A 42 3.21 -11.23 -2.31
C THR A 42 2.73 -10.46 -3.54
N SER A 43 1.41 -10.30 -3.70
CA SER A 43 0.86 -9.58 -4.85
C SER A 43 0.84 -8.07 -4.64
N ILE A 44 0.96 -7.59 -3.40
CA ILE A 44 0.93 -6.16 -3.14
C ILE A 44 2.31 -5.60 -2.79
N SER A 45 3.28 -6.45 -2.49
CA SER A 45 4.63 -5.97 -2.17
C SER A 45 5.27 -5.25 -3.35
N GLY A 46 5.12 -5.79 -4.56
CA GLY A 46 5.65 -5.16 -5.76
C GLY A 46 5.05 -3.80 -6.03
N PRO A 47 3.72 -3.69 -6.05
CA PRO A 47 3.08 -2.39 -6.21
C PRO A 47 3.49 -1.38 -5.14
N LEU A 48 3.60 -1.80 -3.87
CA LEU A 48 4.04 -0.90 -2.81
C LEU A 48 5.46 -0.40 -3.07
N TYR A 49 6.34 -1.31 -3.47
CA TYR A 49 7.72 -0.95 -3.77
C TYR A 49 7.77 0.06 -4.92
N ARG A 50 6.95 -0.17 -5.95
CA ARG A 50 6.90 0.73 -7.10
C ARG A 50 6.46 2.13 -6.68
N LEU A 51 5.45 2.20 -5.81
CA LEU A 51 4.98 3.50 -5.34
C LEU A 51 6.04 4.22 -4.51
N VAL A 52 6.82 3.46 -3.75
CA VAL A 52 7.94 4.04 -3.01
C VAL A 52 8.99 4.58 -3.98
N LYS A 53 9.31 3.83 -5.03
CA LYS A 53 10.28 4.28 -6.02
C LYS A 53 9.79 5.53 -6.76
N ASN A 54 8.49 5.64 -6.97
CA ASN A 54 7.90 6.80 -7.63
C ASN A 54 7.66 7.96 -6.68
N LYS A 55 8.07 7.80 -5.41
CA LYS A 55 7.95 8.86 -4.39
C LYS A 55 6.50 9.20 -4.07
N GLU A 56 5.59 8.28 -4.32
CA GLU A 56 4.20 8.43 -3.92
C GLU A 56 4.00 7.95 -2.50
N LEU A 57 4.92 7.13 -1.99
CA LEU A 57 4.96 6.67 -0.61
C LEU A 57 6.38 6.69 -0.12
N ARG A 58 6.54 6.67 1.20
CA ARG A 58 7.83 6.47 1.84
C ARG A 58 7.81 5.15 2.58
N ARG A 59 8.96 4.54 2.69
CA ARG A 59 9.12 3.28 3.41
C ARG A 59 10.11 3.49 4.55
N ILE A 60 9.67 3.18 5.75
CA ILE A 60 10.47 3.35 6.96
C ILE A 60 10.58 2.01 7.66
N LYS A 61 11.77 1.67 8.11
CA LYS A 61 11.95 0.44 8.86
C LYS A 61 11.96 0.76 10.34
N GLU A 62 11.05 0.15 11.09
CA GLU A 62 10.95 0.33 12.53
C GLU A 62 10.73 -1.02 13.18
N ASP A 63 11.47 -1.27 14.25
CA ASP A 63 11.34 -2.51 15.01
C ASP A 63 11.40 -3.75 14.12
N GLY A 64 12.26 -3.69 13.10
CA GLY A 64 12.45 -4.82 12.21
C GLY A 64 11.39 -4.98 11.14
N ALA A 65 10.43 -4.07 11.06
CA ALA A 65 9.35 -4.16 10.07
C ALA A 65 9.34 -2.91 9.19
N TRP A 66 9.02 -3.11 7.91
CA TRP A 66 8.84 -2.01 6.98
C TRP A 66 7.46 -1.42 7.12
N ARG A 67 7.40 -0.09 7.20
CA ARG A 67 6.14 0.63 7.29
C ARG A 67 6.05 1.65 6.17
N TYR A 68 4.85 1.81 5.65
CA TYR A 68 4.59 2.71 4.53
C TYR A 68 3.82 3.91 5.03
N VAL A 69 4.20 5.10 4.57
CA VAL A 69 3.61 6.34 5.06
C VAL A 69 3.69 7.38 3.94
N ASN A 70 2.87 8.41 4.01
CA ASN A 70 2.93 9.50 3.04
C ASN A 70 4.31 10.14 3.06
N PRO A 71 4.79 10.63 1.88
CA PRO A 71 6.10 11.28 1.81
C PRO A 71 6.19 12.50 2.70
#